data_3d33ac5b87c5ee8c7b6d16e7f4c45aea
#
_entry.id   3d33ac5b87c5ee8c7b6d16e7f4c45aea
#
_cell.length_a   1.000
_cell.length_b   1.000
_cell.length_c   1.000
_cell.angle_alpha   90.00
_cell.angle_beta   90.00
_cell.angle_gamma   90.00
#
_symmetry.space_group_name_H-M   'P 1'
#
loop_
_entity.id
_entity.type
_entity.pdbx_description
1 polymer ?
#
loop_
_entity_poly.entity_id
_entity_poly.type
_entity_poly.pdbx_seq_one_letter_code
_entity_poly.pdbx_strand_id
1 'polypeptide(L)' 'MVKKYLFIEGNSKKSISDVELKKRVTKALKGKKITPKNSVNMYFNTTEWKVYVVVDNDINLEIELEEN' A
#
# COMPACT_ATOMS: atom_id res chain seq x y z
N MET A 1 8.89 -10.40 13.31
CA MET A 1 8.59 -10.43 11.86
C MET A 1 7.36 -9.59 11.56
N VAL A 2 7.47 -8.70 10.58
CA VAL A 2 6.36 -7.84 10.21
C VAL A 2 5.39 -8.60 9.29
N LYS A 3 4.11 -8.57 9.63
CA LYS A 3 3.08 -9.20 8.81
C LYS A 3 2.53 -8.17 7.84
N LYS A 4 2.42 -8.55 6.57
CA LYS A 4 1.91 -7.69 5.52
C LYS A 4 0.64 -8.27 4.93
N TYR A 5 -0.40 -7.44 4.85
CA TYR A 5 -1.69 -7.84 4.30
C TYR A 5 -2.06 -6.91 3.15
N LEU A 6 -2.59 -7.48 2.10
CA LEU A 6 -3.02 -6.70 0.93
C LEU A 6 -4.46 -7.01 0.62
N PHE A 7 -5.29 -5.98 0.60
CA PHE A 7 -6.71 -6.08 0.25
C PHE A 7 -6.95 -5.25 -1.01
N ILE A 8 -7.67 -5.83 -1.96
CA ILE A 8 -7.94 -5.18 -3.23
C ILE A 8 -9.44 -4.96 -3.38
N GLU A 9 -9.83 -3.72 -3.67
CA GLU A 9 -11.24 -3.36 -3.88
C GLU A 9 -11.44 -2.67 -5.22
N GLY A 10 -12.63 -2.81 -5.77
CA GLY A 10 -13.04 -2.10 -6.98
C GLY A 10 -12.96 -2.95 -8.23
N ASN A 11 -13.48 -2.39 -9.31
CA ASN A 11 -13.53 -3.03 -10.63
C ASN A 11 -12.83 -2.17 -11.65
N SER A 12 -11.53 -2.23 -11.70
CA SER A 12 -10.77 -1.51 -12.71
C SER A 12 -10.24 -2.48 -13.74
N LYS A 13 -10.16 -2.03 -14.99
CA LYS A 13 -9.51 -2.81 -16.05
C LYS A 13 -8.01 -2.75 -15.94
N LYS A 14 -7.50 -1.83 -15.14
CA LYS A 14 -6.08 -1.69 -14.89
C LYS A 14 -5.68 -2.65 -13.78
N SER A 15 -4.50 -3.19 -13.91
CA SER A 15 -3.97 -4.08 -12.88
C SER A 15 -2.51 -3.77 -12.59
N ILE A 16 -2.10 -4.13 -11.39
CA ILE A 16 -0.73 -3.99 -10.95
C ILE A 16 -0.40 -5.25 -10.17
N SER A 17 0.82 -5.76 -10.31
CA SER A 17 1.20 -6.97 -9.60
C SER A 17 1.36 -6.69 -8.11
N ASP A 18 1.12 -7.72 -7.29
CA ASP A 18 1.29 -7.61 -5.85
C ASP A 18 2.73 -7.20 -5.49
N VAL A 19 3.69 -7.74 -6.22
CA VAL A 19 5.10 -7.45 -5.98
C VAL A 19 5.39 -5.97 -6.23
N GLU A 20 4.89 -5.44 -7.34
CA GLU A 20 5.08 -4.04 -7.69
C GLU A 20 4.40 -3.12 -6.66
N LEU A 21 3.19 -3.48 -6.26
CA LEU A 21 2.43 -2.70 -5.28
C LEU A 21 3.17 -2.64 -3.94
N LYS A 22 3.67 -3.78 -3.49
CA LYS A 22 4.43 -3.85 -2.24
C LYS A 22 5.72 -3.04 -2.31
N LYS A 23 6.37 -3.04 -3.47
CA LYS A 23 7.58 -2.22 -3.68
C LYS A 23 7.27 -0.74 -3.54
N ARG A 24 6.16 -0.29 -4.12
CA ARG A 24 5.76 1.11 -4.04
C ARG A 24 5.46 1.52 -2.61
N VAL A 25 4.77 0.65 -1.87
CA VAL A 25 4.47 0.90 -0.47
C VAL A 25 5.74 0.96 0.36
N THR A 26 6.66 0.02 0.16
CA THR A 26 7.93 -0.01 0.88
C THR A 26 8.74 1.25 0.62
N LYS A 27 8.78 1.67 -0.64
CA LYS A 27 9.51 2.88 -1.01
C LYS A 27 8.91 4.12 -0.35
N ALA A 28 7.59 4.21 -0.30
CA ALA A 28 6.92 5.32 0.34
C ALA A 28 7.20 5.36 1.84
N LEU A 29 7.20 4.20 2.50
CA LEU A 29 7.52 4.10 3.91
C LEU A 29 8.94 4.56 4.19
N LYS A 30 9.90 4.15 3.36
CA LYS A 30 11.28 4.57 3.50
C LYS A 30 11.43 6.08 3.32
N GLY A 31 10.71 6.64 2.36
CA GLY A 31 10.73 8.08 2.12
C GLY A 31 10.22 8.89 3.31
N LYS A 32 9.31 8.30 4.08
CA LYS A 32 8.77 8.94 5.29
C LYS A 32 9.49 8.50 6.56
N LYS A 33 10.53 7.68 6.42
CA LYS A 33 11.32 7.16 7.54
C LYS A 33 10.47 6.37 8.54
N ILE A 34 9.50 5.61 8.01
CA ILE A 34 8.63 4.76 8.81
C ILE A 34 9.12 3.33 8.74
N THR A 35 9.38 2.74 9.89
CA THR A 35 9.81 1.34 9.99
C THR A 35 8.73 0.53 10.69
N PRO A 36 7.99 -0.32 9.96
CA PRO A 36 6.97 -1.16 10.58
C PRO A 36 7.57 -2.13 11.60
N LYS A 37 6.88 -2.33 12.71
CA LYS A 37 7.32 -3.25 13.75
C LYS A 37 6.46 -4.50 13.84
N ASN A 38 5.16 -4.36 13.63
CA ASN A 38 4.21 -5.47 13.78
C ASN A 38 3.51 -5.83 12.48
N SER A 39 2.86 -4.87 11.85
CA SER A 39 2.05 -5.17 10.68
C SER A 39 1.95 -3.99 9.71
N VAL A 40 1.69 -4.32 8.46
CA VAL A 40 1.39 -3.34 7.42
C VAL A 40 0.15 -3.83 6.69
N ASN A 41 -0.93 -3.07 6.80
CA ASN A 41 -2.17 -3.37 6.08
C ASN A 41 -2.28 -2.42 4.89
N MET A 42 -2.42 -3.01 3.70
CA MET A 42 -2.50 -2.25 2.47
C MET A 42 -3.88 -2.46 1.84
N TYR A 43 -4.59 -1.37 1.61
CA TYR A 43 -5.92 -1.41 0.99
C TYR A 43 -5.83 -0.74 -0.37
N PHE A 44 -5.84 -1.55 -1.42
CA PHE A 44 -5.72 -1.07 -2.78
C PHE A 44 -7.12 -0.80 -3.36
N ASN A 45 -7.40 0.47 -3.62
CA ASN A 45 -8.65 0.87 -4.26
C ASN A 45 -8.39 1.07 -5.75
N THR A 46 -8.86 0.15 -6.58
CA THR A 46 -8.61 0.19 -8.02
C THR A 46 -9.43 1.28 -8.72
N THR A 47 -10.53 1.69 -8.13
CA THR A 47 -11.36 2.75 -8.70
C THR A 47 -10.69 4.11 -8.58
N GLU A 48 -10.13 4.40 -7.42
CA GLU A 48 -9.41 5.64 -7.17
C GLU A 48 -7.94 5.56 -7.57
N TRP A 49 -7.45 4.36 -7.80
CA TRP A 49 -6.04 4.08 -8.10
C TRP A 49 -5.12 4.58 -6.99
N LYS A 50 -5.49 4.22 -5.77
CA LYS A 50 -4.76 4.59 -4.56
C LYS A 50 -4.59 3.39 -3.65
N VAL A 51 -3.58 3.48 -2.78
CA VAL A 51 -3.37 2.50 -1.73
C VAL A 51 -3.41 3.21 -0.39
N TYR A 52 -4.26 2.71 0.49
CA TYR A 52 -4.32 3.18 1.87
C TYR A 52 -3.53 2.22 2.73
N VAL A 53 -2.56 2.72 3.46
CA VAL A 53 -1.65 1.90 4.25
C VAL A 53 -1.80 2.21 5.73
N VAL A 54 -1.98 1.17 6.53
CA VAL A 54 -2.03 1.31 7.99
C VAL A 54 -0.86 0.52 8.57
N VAL A 55 0.06 1.23 9.21
CA VAL A 55 1.27 0.64 9.79
C VAL A 55 1.06 0.47 11.29
N ASP A 56 1.25 -0.76 11.78
CA ASP A 56 1.17 -1.09 13.21
C ASP A 56 -0.15 -0.63 13.86
N ASN A 57 -1.25 -0.60 13.07
CA ASN A 57 -2.57 -0.13 13.50
C ASN A 57 -2.56 1.29 14.06
N ASP A 58 -1.60 2.09 13.68
CA ASP A 58 -1.41 3.42 14.22
C ASP A 58 -1.18 4.48 13.15
N ILE A 59 -0.25 4.24 12.26
CA ILE A 59 0.13 5.21 11.25
C ILE A 59 -0.66 5.00 9.96
N ASN A 60 -1.38 6.02 9.52
CA ASN A 60 -2.19 5.96 8.29
C ASN A 60 -1.52 6.75 7.18
N LEU A 61 -1.40 6.12 6.01
CA LEU A 61 -0.82 6.74 4.83
C LEU A 61 -1.72 6.55 3.62
N GLU A 62 -1.60 7.45 2.66
CA GLU A 62 -2.31 7.35 1.40
C GLU A 62 -1.28 7.49 0.28
N ILE A 63 -1.25 6.52 -0.62
CA ILE A 63 -0.31 6.51 -1.74
C ILE A 63 -1.08 6.55 -3.04
N GLU A 64 -0.86 7.58 -3.85
CA GLU A 64 -1.48 7.67 -5.16
C GLU A 64 -0.62 6.91 -6.16
N LEU A 65 -1.27 6.03 -6.92
CA LEU A 65 -0.61 5.27 -7.97
C LEU A 65 -0.80 6.00 -9.29
N GLU A 66 0.20 6.77 -9.65
CA GLU A 66 0.13 7.50 -10.92
C GLU A 66 0.50 6.60 -12.08
N GLU A 67 -0.25 6.78 -13.15
CA GLU A 67 -0.03 6.07 -14.38
C GLU A 67 0.45 7.04 -15.44
N ASN A 68 1.61 6.77 -15.94
CA ASN A 68 2.13 7.55 -17.07
C ASN A 68 2.13 6.70 -18.32
#